data_d3a8c689767868932928ae3ba9d08588
#
_entry.id   d3a8c689767868932928ae3ba9d08588
#
_cell.length_a   1.000
_cell.length_b   1.000
_cell.length_c   1.000
_cell.angle_alpha   90.00
_cell.angle_beta   90.00
_cell.angle_gamma   90.00
#
_symmetry.space_group_name_H-M   'P 1'
#
loop_
_entity.id
_entity.type
_entity.pdbx_description
1 polymer ?
#
loop_
_entity_poly.entity_id
_entity_poly.type
_entity_poly.pdbx_seq_one_letter_code
_entity_poly.pdbx_strand_id
1 'polypeptide(L)'
;MNLLSRFLSSLLIFCVLFSYEAKCQDTQSDADLLLDSETDYATASFKTNRVINLHSLENTAGGVLDFKISHRFGTIDQGFYDLFGIDAATQRIGLDYGITDRLCVGFNRNSVDKAYDGFIKYKLLKQSKGKVNMPVTLALLTSAAVKTIKFTDPRYSKATRLA
;
A
#
# COMPACT_ATOMS: atom_id res chain seq x y z
N MET A 1 -33.90 -17.61 9.81
CA MET A 1 -32.48 -17.80 10.14
C MET A 1 -31.72 -17.35 8.90
N ASN A 2 -31.22 -16.11 8.92
CA ASN A 2 -30.82 -15.33 7.75
C ASN A 2 -29.49 -15.82 7.14
N LEU A 3 -29.40 -15.78 5.80
CA LEU A 3 -28.21 -16.16 5.01
C LEU A 3 -26.92 -15.52 5.56
N LEU A 4 -27.04 -14.29 6.05
CA LEU A 4 -25.95 -13.51 6.65
C LEU A 4 -25.35 -14.15 7.91
N SER A 5 -26.19 -14.77 8.77
CA SER A 5 -25.71 -15.44 9.98
C SER A 5 -24.97 -16.74 9.68
N ARG A 6 -25.33 -17.41 8.58
CA ARG A 6 -24.62 -18.61 8.10
C ARG A 6 -23.27 -18.28 7.50
N PHE A 7 -23.16 -17.14 6.79
CA PHE A 7 -21.86 -16.66 6.28
C PHE A 7 -20.93 -16.22 7.41
N LEU A 8 -21.46 -15.52 8.44
CA LEU A 8 -20.65 -15.10 9.59
C LEU A 8 -20.14 -16.30 10.39
N SER A 9 -20.99 -17.31 10.62
CA SER A 9 -20.58 -18.51 11.36
C SER A 9 -19.59 -19.37 10.56
N SER A 10 -19.72 -19.46 9.24
CA SER A 10 -18.76 -20.15 8.38
C SER A 10 -17.40 -19.46 8.34
N LEU A 11 -17.38 -18.11 8.31
CA LEU A 11 -16.16 -17.32 8.35
C LEU A 11 -15.44 -17.47 9.70
N LEU A 12 -16.19 -17.53 10.80
CA LEU A 12 -15.65 -17.72 12.16
C LEU A 12 -15.04 -19.11 12.34
N ILE A 13 -15.68 -20.16 11.80
CA ILE A 13 -15.16 -21.53 11.81
C ILE A 13 -13.90 -21.65 10.96
N PHE A 14 -13.84 -20.97 9.81
CA PHE A 14 -12.65 -20.94 8.96
C PHE A 14 -11.45 -20.26 9.65
N CYS A 15 -11.67 -19.16 10.37
CA CYS A 15 -10.63 -18.51 11.17
C CYS A 15 -10.11 -19.39 12.31
N VAL A 16 -10.97 -20.17 12.97
CA VAL A 16 -10.58 -21.07 14.07
C VAL A 16 -9.78 -22.28 13.57
N LEU A 17 -10.09 -22.80 12.38
CA LEU A 17 -9.38 -23.94 11.79
C LEU A 17 -7.98 -23.58 11.28
N PHE A 18 -7.71 -22.31 11.00
CA PHE A 18 -6.37 -21.84 10.60
C PHE A 18 -5.44 -21.51 11.76
N SER A 19 -5.91 -21.62 13.01
CA SER A 19 -5.11 -21.38 14.22
C SER A 19 -4.29 -22.59 14.68
N TYR A 20 -4.19 -23.64 13.87
CA TYR A 20 -3.32 -24.78 14.19
C TYR A 20 -1.86 -24.37 14.02
N GLU A 21 -1.19 -24.22 15.15
CA GLU A 21 0.22 -23.89 15.27
C GLU A 21 1.11 -24.93 14.58
N ALA A 22 1.82 -24.50 13.54
CA ALA A 22 3.01 -25.22 13.10
C ALA A 22 4.12 -24.99 14.16
N LYS A 23 4.22 -25.86 15.14
CA LYS A 23 5.38 -25.94 16.04
C LYS A 23 6.58 -26.40 15.23
N CYS A 24 7.37 -25.44 14.76
CA CYS A 24 8.74 -25.70 14.36
C CYS A 24 9.54 -25.92 15.66
N GLN A 25 10.05 -27.14 15.88
CA GLN A 25 10.96 -27.44 16.99
C GLN A 25 12.33 -26.84 16.67
N ASP A 26 12.53 -25.57 17.03
CA ASP A 26 13.87 -25.00 17.10
C ASP A 26 14.50 -25.44 18.44
N THR A 27 15.62 -26.15 18.36
CA THR A 27 16.51 -26.42 19.49
C THR A 27 17.16 -25.09 19.85
N GLN A 28 16.54 -24.34 20.75
CA GLN A 28 17.10 -23.11 21.28
C GLN A 28 18.37 -23.43 22.08
N SER A 29 19.49 -22.81 21.69
CA SER A 29 20.71 -22.82 22.50
C SER A 29 20.54 -21.93 23.74
N ASP A 30 21.24 -22.23 24.82
CA ASP A 30 21.23 -21.44 26.09
C ASP A 30 21.60 -19.95 25.83
N ALA A 31 22.36 -19.67 24.77
CA ALA A 31 22.67 -18.30 24.34
C ALA A 31 21.44 -17.54 23.78
N ASP A 32 20.49 -18.23 23.12
CA ASP A 32 19.25 -17.64 22.63
C ASP A 32 18.29 -17.30 23.79
N LEU A 33 18.33 -18.06 24.89
CA LEU A 33 17.54 -17.77 26.08
C LEU A 33 17.95 -16.46 26.78
N LEU A 34 19.20 -16.05 26.68
CA LEU A 34 19.70 -14.77 27.22
C LEU A 34 19.38 -13.60 26.32
N LEU A 35 19.19 -13.83 25.02
CA LEU A 35 18.81 -12.84 24.01
C LEU A 35 17.29 -12.69 23.86
N ASP A 36 16.49 -13.64 24.35
CA ASP A 36 15.02 -13.69 24.20
C ASP A 36 14.26 -12.66 25.08
N SER A 37 14.97 -11.74 25.71
CA SER A 37 14.35 -10.66 26.50
C SER A 37 13.83 -9.49 25.66
N GLU A 38 14.22 -9.39 24.39
CA GLU A 38 13.85 -8.28 23.51
C GLU A 38 12.93 -8.75 22.38
N THR A 39 11.90 -7.93 22.08
CA THR A 39 11.00 -8.19 20.95
C THR A 39 11.67 -7.72 19.66
N ASP A 40 11.99 -8.65 18.77
CA ASP A 40 12.53 -8.35 17.44
C ASP A 40 11.39 -8.14 16.45
N TYR A 41 11.31 -6.92 15.90
CA TYR A 41 10.32 -6.57 14.91
C TYR A 41 10.86 -6.75 13.48
N ALA A 42 10.06 -7.35 12.61
CA ALA A 42 10.39 -7.44 11.19
C ALA A 42 10.72 -6.05 10.62
N THR A 43 11.90 -5.91 10.03
CA THR A 43 12.41 -4.61 9.58
C THR A 43 11.67 -4.10 8.35
N ALA A 44 11.49 -4.94 7.33
CA ALA A 44 10.75 -4.59 6.13
C ALA A 44 10.35 -5.83 5.33
N SER A 45 9.15 -5.82 4.75
CA SER A 45 8.71 -6.81 3.75
C SER A 45 8.99 -6.31 2.31
N PHE A 46 9.04 -4.99 2.13
CA PHE A 46 9.30 -4.33 0.86
C PHE A 46 10.26 -3.16 1.06
N LYS A 47 11.06 -2.84 0.04
CA LYS A 47 11.99 -1.69 0.08
C LYS A 47 11.28 -0.34 -0.08
N THR A 48 10.05 -0.34 -0.57
CA THR A 48 9.30 0.89 -0.87
C THR A 48 7.91 0.83 -0.28
N ASN A 49 7.33 2.00 0.00
CA ASN A 49 5.95 2.11 0.48
C ASN A 49 4.89 1.91 -0.62
N ARG A 50 5.33 1.69 -1.88
CA ARG A 50 4.46 1.36 -3.02
C ARG A 50 5.04 0.23 -3.86
N VAL A 51 4.17 -0.65 -4.35
CA VAL A 51 4.50 -1.70 -5.32
C VAL A 51 3.70 -1.41 -6.59
N ILE A 52 4.38 -0.89 -7.61
CA ILE A 52 3.78 -0.41 -8.87
C ILE A 52 2.66 0.61 -8.59
N ASN A 53 1.41 0.20 -8.56
CA ASN A 53 0.23 1.03 -8.35
C ASN A 53 -0.41 0.86 -6.97
N LEU A 54 -0.01 -0.16 -6.24
CA LEU A 54 -0.57 -0.51 -4.94
C LEU A 54 0.32 0.00 -3.81
N HIS A 55 -0.27 0.18 -2.64
CA HIS A 55 0.49 0.43 -1.43
C HIS A 55 1.05 -0.88 -0.88
N SER A 56 2.32 -0.86 -0.46
CA SER A 56 2.91 -1.94 0.32
C SER A 56 2.53 -1.81 1.79
N LEU A 57 2.97 -2.75 2.61
CA LEU A 57 2.84 -2.68 4.07
C LEU A 57 3.78 -1.65 4.71
N GLU A 58 4.74 -1.12 3.94
CA GLU A 58 5.74 -0.19 4.47
C GLU A 58 5.22 1.24 4.53
N ASN A 59 5.56 1.93 5.61
CA ASN A 59 5.32 3.35 5.82
C ASN A 59 6.59 4.16 5.57
N THR A 60 6.44 5.43 5.27
CA THR A 60 7.51 6.41 5.44
C THR A 60 7.82 6.53 6.93
N ALA A 61 9.09 6.57 7.31
CA ALA A 61 9.47 6.67 8.72
C ALA A 61 8.91 7.92 9.39
N GLY A 62 8.72 7.87 10.70
CA GLY A 62 8.20 9.01 11.47
C GLY A 62 9.07 10.26 11.31
N GLY A 63 8.45 11.42 11.04
CA GLY A 63 9.13 12.69 10.81
C GLY A 63 9.76 12.86 9.42
N VAL A 64 9.66 11.87 8.53
CA VAL A 64 10.24 11.93 7.18
C VAL A 64 9.19 12.32 6.15
N LEU A 65 9.53 13.28 5.30
CA LEU A 65 8.77 13.66 4.12
C LEU A 65 9.43 13.04 2.88
N ASP A 66 8.67 12.24 2.16
CA ASP A 66 9.11 11.56 0.94
C ASP A 66 8.43 12.20 -0.28
N PHE A 67 9.24 12.87 -1.11
CA PHE A 67 8.78 13.47 -2.36
C PHE A 67 8.96 12.50 -3.51
N LYS A 68 7.89 12.20 -4.23
CA LYS A 68 7.88 11.22 -5.31
C LYS A 68 7.45 11.82 -6.63
N ILE A 69 8.21 11.51 -7.67
CA ILE A 69 7.82 11.76 -9.05
C ILE A 69 7.75 10.42 -9.76
N SER A 70 6.55 10.06 -10.21
CA SER A 70 6.32 8.82 -10.96
C SER A 70 5.98 9.16 -12.39
N HIS A 71 6.66 8.51 -13.32
CA HIS A 71 6.40 8.62 -14.76
C HIS A 71 5.82 7.31 -15.29
N ARG A 72 4.89 7.42 -16.20
CA ARG A 72 4.42 6.31 -17.03
C ARG A 72 4.54 6.71 -18.46
N PHE A 73 5.23 5.90 -19.22
CA PHE A 73 5.38 6.05 -20.64
C PHE A 73 4.15 5.50 -21.37
N GLY A 74 3.90 5.98 -22.57
CA GLY A 74 2.89 5.44 -23.47
C GLY A 74 3.28 4.08 -24.03
N THR A 75 2.55 3.64 -25.05
CA THR A 75 2.83 2.39 -25.76
C THR A 75 4.08 2.53 -26.64
N ILE A 76 4.82 1.46 -26.81
CA ILE A 76 6.07 1.43 -27.61
C ILE A 76 5.84 1.10 -29.09
N ASP A 77 4.59 0.89 -29.48
CA ASP A 77 4.17 0.42 -30.82
C ASP A 77 4.44 1.41 -31.94
N GLN A 78 4.50 2.70 -31.63
CA GLN A 78 4.80 3.77 -32.59
C GLN A 78 6.32 3.94 -32.88
N GLY A 79 7.17 3.19 -32.22
CA GLY A 79 8.61 3.16 -32.44
C GLY A 79 9.28 4.52 -32.25
N PHE A 80 10.15 4.87 -33.18
CA PHE A 80 10.92 6.13 -33.12
C PHE A 80 10.06 7.39 -33.28
N TYR A 81 8.88 7.30 -33.84
CA TYR A 81 8.02 8.46 -34.04
C TYR A 81 7.60 9.11 -32.72
N ASP A 82 7.22 8.31 -31.73
CA ASP A 82 6.83 8.78 -30.38
C ASP A 82 7.94 8.53 -29.34
N LEU A 83 9.19 8.38 -29.80
CA LEU A 83 10.32 8.03 -28.94
C LEU A 83 9.98 6.88 -27.97
N PHE A 84 9.41 5.80 -28.52
CA PHE A 84 9.00 4.60 -27.74
C PHE A 84 8.05 4.92 -26.58
N GLY A 85 7.11 5.88 -26.80
CA GLY A 85 6.08 6.23 -25.85
C GLY A 85 6.48 7.34 -24.85
N ILE A 86 7.64 7.97 -25.01
CA ILE A 86 8.07 9.09 -24.15
C ILE A 86 7.17 10.31 -24.36
N ASP A 87 6.74 10.59 -25.59
CA ASP A 87 5.90 11.76 -25.90
C ASP A 87 4.51 11.68 -25.25
N ALA A 88 4.02 10.47 -24.98
CA ALA A 88 2.77 10.22 -24.27
C ALA A 88 2.95 10.02 -22.74
N ALA A 89 4.08 10.46 -22.19
CA ALA A 89 4.36 10.26 -20.79
C ALA A 89 3.38 10.98 -19.87
N THR A 90 2.92 10.27 -18.85
CA THR A 90 2.09 10.81 -17.78
C THR A 90 2.86 10.90 -16.49
N GLN A 91 2.61 11.96 -15.72
CA GLN A 91 3.34 12.25 -14.49
C GLN A 91 2.41 12.23 -13.29
N ARG A 92 2.91 11.70 -12.18
CA ARG A 92 2.28 11.80 -10.87
C ARG A 92 3.31 12.33 -9.88
N ILE A 93 2.96 13.44 -9.24
CA ILE A 93 3.75 14.04 -8.17
C ILE A 93 3.07 13.72 -6.85
N GLY A 94 3.82 13.28 -5.87
CA GLY A 94 3.32 12.87 -4.56
C GLY A 94 4.21 13.34 -3.43
N LEU A 95 3.56 13.58 -2.29
CA LEU A 95 4.17 13.86 -1.00
C LEU A 95 3.63 12.83 -0.02
N ASP A 96 4.48 11.99 0.53
CA ASP A 96 4.12 11.02 1.56
C ASP A 96 4.86 11.40 2.85
N TYR A 97 4.13 11.65 3.94
CA TYR A 97 4.69 12.06 5.23
C TYR A 97 4.40 11.00 6.29
N GLY A 98 5.45 10.54 6.95
CA GLY A 98 5.36 9.68 8.12
C GLY A 98 5.12 10.52 9.38
N ILE A 99 3.90 10.48 9.93
CA ILE A 99 3.60 11.13 11.22
C ILE A 99 4.27 10.35 12.34
N THR A 100 4.16 9.03 12.27
CA THR A 100 4.85 8.07 13.13
C THR A 100 5.25 6.87 12.28
N ASP A 101 6.05 5.94 12.81
CA ASP A 101 6.40 4.70 12.11
C ASP A 101 5.17 3.83 11.76
N ARG A 102 4.04 4.07 12.43
CA ARG A 102 2.79 3.36 12.19
C ARG A 102 1.79 4.15 11.34
N LEU A 103 1.88 5.48 11.33
CA LEU A 103 0.91 6.35 10.65
C LEU A 103 1.60 7.16 9.55
N CYS A 104 1.15 6.97 8.32
CA CYS A 104 1.60 7.69 7.14
C CYS A 104 0.41 8.32 6.42
N VAL A 105 0.57 9.56 5.99
CA VAL A 105 -0.40 10.29 5.17
C VAL A 105 0.28 10.69 3.86
N GLY A 106 -0.49 10.81 2.80
CA GLY A 106 0.07 11.27 1.54
C GLY A 106 -0.94 12.01 0.70
N PHE A 107 -0.41 12.90 -0.12
CA PHE A 107 -1.16 13.70 -1.06
C PHE A 107 -0.47 13.65 -2.42
N ASN A 108 -1.24 13.39 -3.48
CA ASN A 108 -0.68 13.22 -4.80
C ASN A 108 -1.51 13.97 -5.84
N ARG A 109 -0.85 14.35 -6.94
CA ARG A 109 -1.48 14.92 -8.12
C ARG A 109 -1.07 14.14 -9.36
N ASN A 110 -2.05 13.70 -10.13
CA ASN A 110 -1.86 13.03 -11.41
C ASN A 110 -2.10 14.00 -12.56
N SER A 111 -1.25 13.97 -13.60
CA SER A 111 -1.45 14.75 -14.82
C SER A 111 -2.62 14.21 -15.66
N VAL A 112 -2.88 12.90 -15.61
CA VAL A 112 -4.07 12.29 -16.22
C VAL A 112 -5.29 12.73 -15.45
N ASP A 113 -6.32 13.21 -16.12
CA ASP A 113 -7.57 13.69 -15.53
C ASP A 113 -7.39 14.84 -14.52
N LYS A 114 -6.19 15.40 -14.37
CA LYS A 114 -5.86 16.42 -13.34
C LYS A 114 -6.39 16.00 -11.96
N ALA A 115 -6.25 14.70 -11.64
CA ALA A 115 -6.77 14.12 -10.42
C ALA A 115 -5.85 14.44 -9.23
N TYR A 116 -6.47 14.77 -8.13
CA TYR A 116 -5.82 14.82 -6.81
C TYR A 116 -6.28 13.62 -6.00
N ASP A 117 -5.35 12.97 -5.33
CA ASP A 117 -5.65 11.88 -4.43
C ASP A 117 -4.88 12.02 -3.10
N GLY A 118 -5.55 11.68 -2.03
CA GLY A 118 -4.97 11.61 -0.71
C GLY A 118 -5.19 10.24 -0.10
N PHE A 119 -4.30 9.85 0.80
CA PHE A 119 -4.44 8.60 1.54
C PHE A 119 -3.97 8.74 2.98
N ILE A 120 -4.51 7.87 3.82
CA ILE A 120 -4.05 7.63 5.18
C ILE A 120 -3.79 6.14 5.30
N LYS A 121 -2.61 5.77 5.80
CA LYS A 121 -2.22 4.38 6.02
C LYS A 121 -1.77 4.20 7.46
N TYR A 122 -2.40 3.25 8.15
CA TYR A 122 -2.12 2.95 9.55
C TYR A 122 -1.75 1.47 9.72
N LYS A 123 -0.57 1.21 10.30
CA LYS A 123 -0.07 -0.13 10.60
C LYS A 123 -0.65 -0.58 11.95
N LEU A 124 -1.64 -1.47 11.90
CA LEU A 124 -2.33 -2.01 13.07
C LEU A 124 -1.44 -2.99 13.83
N LEU A 125 -0.92 -4.00 13.11
CA LEU A 125 -0.07 -5.04 13.66
C LEU A 125 1.28 -5.02 12.96
N LYS A 126 2.34 -5.30 13.69
CA LYS A 126 3.70 -5.44 13.17
C LYS A 126 4.22 -6.82 13.54
N GLN A 127 4.66 -7.57 12.54
CA GLN A 127 5.25 -8.89 12.74
C GLN A 127 6.46 -8.79 13.66
N SER A 128 6.53 -9.72 14.64
CA SER A 128 7.61 -9.76 15.61
C SER A 128 7.86 -11.17 16.11
N LYS A 129 9.07 -11.39 16.60
CA LYS A 129 9.48 -12.61 17.33
C LYS A 129 10.03 -12.23 18.71
N GLY A 130 10.09 -13.18 19.62
CA GLY A 130 10.59 -13.00 20.97
C GLY A 130 9.48 -12.82 21.99
N LYS A 131 9.61 -11.86 22.91
CA LYS A 131 8.69 -11.66 24.03
C LYS A 131 7.23 -11.42 23.57
N VAL A 132 7.05 -10.73 22.45
CA VAL A 132 5.75 -10.60 21.77
C VAL A 132 5.87 -11.26 20.41
N ASN A 133 5.21 -12.40 20.24
CA ASN A 133 5.21 -13.14 18.98
C ASN A 133 3.97 -12.80 18.16
N MET A 134 4.15 -12.04 17.09
CA MET A 134 3.09 -11.64 16.16
C MET A 134 3.41 -12.21 14.77
N PRO A 135 2.64 -13.16 14.24
CA PRO A 135 2.99 -13.84 12.98
C PRO A 135 2.79 -13.00 11.73
N VAL A 136 2.02 -11.90 11.79
CA VAL A 136 1.64 -11.11 10.63
C VAL A 136 1.76 -9.61 10.85
N THR A 137 2.01 -8.87 9.76
CA THR A 137 1.84 -7.42 9.72
C THR A 137 0.50 -7.09 9.06
N LEU A 138 -0.29 -6.23 9.70
CA LEU A 138 -1.57 -5.74 9.17
C LEU A 138 -1.56 -4.23 9.07
N ALA A 139 -1.89 -3.70 7.89
CA ALA A 139 -2.04 -2.27 7.67
C ALA A 139 -3.42 -1.96 7.06
N LEU A 140 -4.02 -0.88 7.52
CA LEU A 140 -5.25 -0.31 6.97
C LEU A 140 -4.90 0.88 6.08
N LEU A 141 -5.44 0.91 4.87
CA LEU A 141 -5.31 2.02 3.93
C LEU A 141 -6.69 2.57 3.58
N THR A 142 -6.83 3.88 3.69
CA THR A 142 -7.99 4.62 3.18
C THR A 142 -7.49 5.67 2.20
N SER A 143 -8.13 5.77 1.04
CA SER A 143 -7.80 6.78 0.03
C SER A 143 -9.04 7.40 -0.59
N ALA A 144 -8.93 8.67 -0.98
CA ALA A 144 -9.94 9.39 -1.72
C ALA A 144 -9.29 10.13 -2.89
N ALA A 145 -10.00 10.19 -4.02
CA ALA A 145 -9.53 10.90 -5.21
C ALA A 145 -10.61 11.81 -5.78
N VAL A 146 -10.20 12.98 -6.25
CA VAL A 146 -11.07 13.97 -6.89
C VAL A 146 -10.50 14.35 -8.24
N LYS A 147 -11.31 14.26 -9.29
CA LYS A 147 -10.95 14.73 -10.64
C LYS A 147 -11.31 16.21 -10.79
N THR A 148 -10.35 17.02 -11.25
CA THR A 148 -10.53 18.47 -11.42
C THR A 148 -10.49 18.89 -12.90
N ILE A 149 -11.22 18.15 -13.75
CA ILE A 149 -11.31 18.46 -15.18
C ILE A 149 -12.24 19.67 -15.37
N LYS A 150 -11.76 20.69 -16.08
CA LYS A 150 -12.64 21.78 -16.52
C LYS A 150 -13.45 21.31 -17.74
N PHE A 151 -14.77 21.47 -17.71
CA PHE A 151 -15.67 21.11 -18.83
C PHE A 151 -15.33 21.80 -20.16
N THR A 152 -14.57 22.90 -20.13
CA THR A 152 -14.08 23.63 -21.27
C THR A 152 -12.80 23.06 -21.91
N ASP A 153 -12.19 22.02 -21.35
CA ASP A 153 -10.97 21.43 -21.92
C ASP A 153 -11.32 20.64 -23.21
N PRO A 154 -10.79 21.02 -24.40
CA PRO A 154 -11.15 20.39 -25.68
C PRO A 154 -10.90 18.88 -25.73
N ARG A 155 -9.97 18.40 -24.92
CA ARG A 155 -9.64 16.96 -24.84
C ARG A 155 -10.78 16.14 -24.25
N TYR A 156 -11.62 16.73 -23.41
CA TYR A 156 -12.72 16.07 -22.70
C TYR A 156 -14.11 16.45 -23.22
N SER A 157 -14.22 17.54 -24.00
CA SER A 157 -15.50 17.99 -24.53
C SER A 157 -16.14 17.02 -25.54
N LYS A 158 -15.34 16.14 -26.17
CA LYS A 158 -15.83 15.12 -27.12
C LYS A 158 -16.43 13.92 -26.40
N ALA A 159 -15.94 13.56 -25.20
CA ALA A 159 -16.42 12.38 -24.47
C ALA A 159 -17.82 12.60 -23.83
N THR A 160 -18.14 13.85 -23.49
CA THR A 160 -19.43 14.19 -22.83
C THR A 160 -20.60 14.29 -23.81
N ARG A 161 -20.33 14.30 -25.14
CA ARG A 161 -21.40 14.34 -26.18
C ARG A 161 -21.93 12.95 -26.58
N LEU A 162 -21.37 11.89 -26.08
CA LEU A 162 -21.73 10.49 -26.42
C LEU A 162 -22.35 9.72 -25.25
N ALA A 163 -22.70 10.38 -24.14
CA ALA A 163 -23.38 9.78 -23.00
C ALA A 163 -24.82 10.27 -22.90
#